data_53262dbc9a652dcdf84f614d6fd9ad6a
#
_entry.id   53262dbc9a652dcdf84f614d6fd9ad6a
#
_cell.length_a   1.000
_cell.length_b   1.000
_cell.length_c   1.000
_cell.angle_alpha   90.00
_cell.angle_beta   90.00
_cell.angle_gamma   90.00
#
_symmetry.space_group_name_H-M   'P 1'
#
loop_
_entity.id
_entity.type
_entity.pdbx_description
1 polymer ?
#
loop_
_entity_poly.entity_id
_entity_poly.type
_entity_poly.pdbx_seq_one_letter_code
_entity_poly.pdbx_strand_id
1 'polypeptide(L)'
;MMAMKLFKSKLCRVAFVAAAVSGSAPALALEPFTADYQASYMGMQANGRMSLAAAGEGKWRYNLSIQNQLANLSQTTVFQDVGGQWRPLSGTDSSKVLVKSSVKNAAYDWSRGVATWSGDVKPDRAGPVKLQAGDMDALLVNLALVRDVLAGKPLVYRLVENGKVKVMKYTVAGKEQITVGGKPQQATKVVNTNGERQTIAWVVEGMPVPARILQREKGSDAMDLRVNSVR
;
A
#
# COMPACT_ATOMS: atom_id res chain seq x y z
N MET A 1 -52.11 41.35 -56.66
CA MET A 1 -52.89 40.73 -55.60
C MET A 1 -52.60 39.24 -55.59
N MET A 2 -51.66 38.79 -54.80
CA MET A 2 -51.29 37.40 -54.82
C MET A 2 -50.83 37.02 -53.41
N ALA A 3 -51.59 36.17 -52.76
CA ALA A 3 -51.39 35.77 -51.36
C ALA A 3 -50.27 34.76 -51.23
N MET A 4 -49.28 35.04 -50.38
CA MET A 4 -48.13 34.17 -50.10
C MET A 4 -48.44 33.34 -48.86
N LYS A 5 -48.56 32.02 -49.03
CA LYS A 5 -48.79 31.04 -47.95
C LYS A 5 -47.56 30.83 -47.14
N LEU A 6 -47.63 31.04 -45.82
CA LEU A 6 -46.63 30.67 -44.86
C LEU A 6 -46.54 29.15 -44.67
N PHE A 7 -45.32 28.57 -44.87
CA PHE A 7 -45.00 27.22 -44.56
C PHE A 7 -44.45 27.19 -43.13
N LYS A 8 -45.15 26.58 -42.16
CA LYS A 8 -44.66 26.31 -40.81
C LYS A 8 -43.90 24.99 -40.82
N SER A 9 -42.59 25.03 -40.76
CA SER A 9 -41.74 23.86 -40.52
C SER A 9 -41.77 23.50 -39.06
N LYS A 10 -42.25 22.30 -38.72
CA LYS A 10 -42.15 21.70 -37.39
C LYS A 10 -40.74 21.12 -37.22
N LEU A 11 -39.88 21.77 -36.40
CA LEU A 11 -38.61 21.21 -35.95
C LEU A 11 -38.89 20.12 -34.92
N CYS A 12 -38.64 18.87 -35.29
CA CYS A 12 -38.63 17.74 -34.39
C CYS A 12 -37.32 17.78 -33.59
N ARG A 13 -37.37 18.15 -32.30
CA ARG A 13 -36.23 18.05 -31.39
C ARG A 13 -36.07 16.61 -30.94
N VAL A 14 -35.09 15.91 -31.49
CA VAL A 14 -34.65 14.61 -30.98
C VAL A 14 -33.76 14.88 -29.76
N ALA A 15 -34.26 14.59 -28.59
CA ALA A 15 -33.46 14.63 -27.35
C ALA A 15 -32.57 13.35 -27.28
N PHE A 16 -31.29 13.52 -27.48
CA PHE A 16 -30.32 12.47 -27.20
C PHE A 16 -30.14 12.35 -25.68
N VAL A 17 -30.69 11.31 -25.07
CA VAL A 17 -30.40 10.93 -23.71
C VAL A 17 -29.09 10.14 -23.73
N ALA A 18 -27.97 10.79 -23.38
CA ALA A 18 -26.72 10.11 -23.15
C ALA A 18 -26.80 9.37 -21.79
N ALA A 19 -27.03 8.06 -21.82
CA ALA A 19 -26.92 7.22 -20.65
C ALA A 19 -25.43 7.11 -20.28
N ALA A 20 -25.02 7.83 -19.24
CA ALA A 20 -23.70 7.66 -18.64
C ALA A 20 -23.68 6.29 -17.93
N VAL A 21 -23.07 5.30 -18.57
CA VAL A 21 -22.75 4.02 -17.94
C VAL A 21 -21.59 4.27 -16.98
N SER A 22 -21.90 4.48 -15.71
CA SER A 22 -20.91 4.51 -14.63
C SER A 22 -20.37 3.10 -14.44
N GLY A 23 -19.32 2.76 -15.18
CA GLY A 23 -18.57 1.52 -14.97
C GLY A 23 -17.88 1.60 -13.60
N SER A 24 -18.48 1.00 -12.57
CA SER A 24 -17.78 0.70 -11.33
C SER A 24 -16.72 -0.35 -11.66
N ALA A 25 -15.44 0.07 -11.70
CA ALA A 25 -14.34 -0.88 -11.74
C ALA A 25 -14.48 -1.83 -10.53
N PRO A 26 -14.39 -3.16 -10.73
CA PRO A 26 -14.47 -4.10 -9.61
C PRO A 26 -13.37 -3.72 -8.61
N ALA A 27 -13.76 -3.43 -7.38
CA ALA A 27 -12.81 -3.33 -6.29
C ALA A 27 -12.14 -4.70 -6.20
N LEU A 28 -10.81 -4.76 -6.34
CA LEU A 28 -10.04 -5.98 -6.11
C LEU A 28 -10.37 -6.45 -4.68
N ALA A 29 -11.16 -7.51 -4.59
CA ALA A 29 -11.47 -8.13 -3.31
C ALA A 29 -10.16 -8.60 -2.68
N LEU A 30 -10.01 -8.36 -1.38
CA LEU A 30 -8.87 -8.88 -0.65
C LEU A 30 -9.00 -10.41 -0.56
N GLU A 31 -7.94 -11.10 -0.94
CA GLU A 31 -7.85 -12.55 -0.80
C GLU A 31 -6.63 -12.93 0.04
N PRO A 32 -6.71 -14.02 0.82
CA PRO A 32 -5.55 -14.52 1.55
C PRO A 32 -4.41 -14.87 0.60
N PHE A 33 -3.20 -14.56 1.00
CA PHE A 33 -2.00 -14.97 0.27
C PHE A 33 -0.79 -15.13 1.19
N THR A 34 0.23 -15.80 0.68
CA THR A 34 1.57 -15.83 1.24
C THR A 34 2.58 -15.61 0.11
N ALA A 35 3.44 -14.60 0.28
CA ALA A 35 4.54 -14.30 -0.62
C ALA A 35 5.87 -14.51 0.10
N ASP A 36 6.72 -15.39 -0.42
CA ASP A 36 8.07 -15.62 0.09
C ASP A 36 9.06 -14.76 -0.70
N TYR A 37 9.97 -14.10 0.03
CA TYR A 37 10.96 -13.18 -0.50
C TYR A 37 12.37 -13.65 -0.18
N GLN A 38 13.27 -13.51 -1.13
CA GLN A 38 14.68 -13.37 -0.84
C GLN A 38 14.90 -11.93 -0.38
N ALA A 39 15.50 -11.76 0.79
CA ALA A 39 15.77 -10.47 1.37
C ALA A 39 17.28 -10.22 1.46
N SER A 40 17.68 -8.96 1.34
CA SER A 40 18.97 -8.47 1.81
C SER A 40 18.70 -7.32 2.78
N TYR A 41 19.29 -7.38 3.95
CA TYR A 41 19.17 -6.36 4.98
C TYR A 41 20.56 -5.98 5.48
N MET A 42 20.91 -4.70 5.33
CA MET A 42 22.25 -4.19 5.68
C MET A 42 23.38 -5.03 5.04
N GLY A 43 23.23 -5.45 3.79
CA GLY A 43 24.21 -6.26 3.06
C GLY A 43 24.19 -7.76 3.39
N MET A 44 23.40 -8.22 4.35
CA MET A 44 23.29 -9.63 4.72
C MET A 44 22.07 -10.27 4.09
N GLN A 45 22.21 -11.52 3.62
CA GLN A 45 21.10 -12.31 3.11
C GLN A 45 20.14 -12.69 4.24
N ALA A 46 18.85 -12.67 3.92
CA ALA A 46 17.75 -12.98 4.82
C ALA A 46 16.60 -13.64 4.06
N ASN A 47 15.69 -14.30 4.76
CA ASN A 47 14.42 -14.75 4.22
C ASN A 47 13.33 -13.76 4.64
N GLY A 48 12.49 -13.37 3.68
CA GLY A 48 11.35 -12.53 3.91
C GLY A 48 10.05 -13.27 3.63
N ARG A 49 8.97 -12.91 4.32
CA ARG A 49 7.63 -13.39 4.06
C ARG A 49 6.61 -12.31 4.31
N MET A 50 5.71 -12.12 3.35
CA MET A 50 4.49 -11.34 3.52
C MET A 50 3.29 -12.27 3.47
N SER A 51 2.30 -12.06 4.34
CA SER A 51 1.07 -12.84 4.32
C SER A 51 -0.14 -11.99 4.68
N LEU A 52 -1.24 -12.21 3.99
CA LEU A 52 -2.55 -11.67 4.28
C LEU A 52 -3.49 -12.81 4.66
N ALA A 53 -4.21 -12.68 5.75
CA ALA A 53 -5.19 -13.64 6.20
C ALA A 53 -6.40 -12.95 6.81
N ALA A 54 -7.58 -13.57 6.70
CA ALA A 54 -8.76 -13.13 7.42
C ALA A 54 -8.53 -13.25 8.94
N ALA A 55 -8.98 -12.23 9.68
CA ALA A 55 -8.83 -12.16 11.14
C ALA A 55 -10.20 -12.15 11.85
N GLY A 56 -11.27 -12.60 11.17
CA GLY A 56 -12.64 -12.61 11.68
C GLY A 56 -13.30 -11.23 11.62
N GLU A 57 -14.63 -11.20 11.70
CA GLU A 57 -15.44 -9.96 11.78
C GLU A 57 -15.11 -8.91 10.68
N GLY A 58 -14.83 -9.35 9.45
CA GLY A 58 -14.46 -8.45 8.35
C GLY A 58 -13.09 -7.80 8.48
N LYS A 59 -12.26 -8.28 9.42
CA LYS A 59 -10.89 -7.82 9.62
C LYS A 59 -9.90 -8.68 8.88
N TRP A 60 -8.76 -8.08 8.56
CA TRP A 60 -7.62 -8.69 7.90
C TRP A 60 -6.37 -8.51 8.74
N ARG A 61 -5.48 -9.50 8.70
CA ARG A 61 -4.15 -9.42 9.28
C ARG A 61 -3.12 -9.49 8.17
N TYR A 62 -2.31 -8.46 8.06
CA TYR A 62 -1.20 -8.38 7.12
C TYR A 62 0.11 -8.40 7.89
N ASN A 63 1.03 -9.31 7.51
CA ASN A 63 2.30 -9.50 8.18
C ASN A 63 3.46 -9.38 7.19
N LEU A 64 4.58 -8.84 7.67
CA LEU A 64 5.90 -8.95 7.07
C LEU A 64 6.84 -9.55 8.11
N SER A 65 7.63 -10.54 7.74
CA SER A 65 8.75 -11.03 8.53
C SER A 65 10.01 -11.07 7.69
N ILE A 66 11.16 -10.72 8.29
CA ILE A 66 12.49 -10.81 7.68
C ILE A 66 13.41 -11.46 8.72
N GLN A 67 14.04 -12.55 8.35
CA GLN A 67 14.83 -13.35 9.28
C GLN A 67 16.16 -13.79 8.69
N ASN A 68 17.22 -13.67 9.49
CA ASN A 68 18.50 -14.31 9.28
C ASN A 68 19.09 -14.77 10.62
N GLN A 69 20.34 -15.22 10.62
CA GLN A 69 21.02 -15.71 11.85
C GLN A 69 21.19 -14.62 12.93
N LEU A 70 21.24 -13.34 12.54
CA LEU A 70 21.56 -12.22 13.43
C LEU A 70 20.35 -11.33 13.73
N ALA A 71 19.30 -11.39 12.89
CA ALA A 71 18.16 -10.49 12.98
C ALA A 71 16.83 -11.22 12.70
N ASN A 72 15.83 -10.85 13.48
CA ASN A 72 14.43 -11.20 13.26
C ASN A 72 13.62 -9.91 13.35
N LEU A 73 13.03 -9.50 12.22
CA LEU A 73 12.20 -8.32 12.10
C LEU A 73 10.79 -8.76 11.72
N SER A 74 9.78 -8.26 12.39
CA SER A 74 8.39 -8.50 11.99
C SER A 74 7.53 -7.26 12.17
N GLN A 75 6.61 -7.09 11.23
CA GLN A 75 5.56 -6.08 11.27
C GLN A 75 4.22 -6.77 11.06
N THR A 76 3.24 -6.39 11.84
CA THR A 76 1.86 -6.87 11.72
C THR A 76 0.93 -5.68 11.73
N THR A 77 -0.02 -5.66 10.81
CA THR A 77 -1.15 -4.73 10.81
C THR A 77 -2.45 -5.51 10.77
N VAL A 78 -3.32 -5.23 11.73
CA VAL A 78 -4.73 -5.64 11.65
C VAL A 78 -5.52 -4.46 11.12
N PHE A 79 -6.30 -4.68 10.09
CA PHE A 79 -7.08 -3.63 9.44
C PHE A 79 -8.45 -4.14 9.00
N GLN A 80 -9.34 -3.24 8.63
CA GLN A 80 -10.63 -3.55 8.01
C GLN A 80 -10.80 -2.74 6.72
N ASP A 81 -11.59 -3.28 5.80
CA ASP A 81 -12.06 -2.54 4.63
C ASP A 81 -13.42 -1.89 4.96
N VAL A 82 -13.48 -0.59 4.81
CA VAL A 82 -14.70 0.18 5.02
C VAL A 82 -15.01 0.95 3.74
N GLY A 83 -15.83 0.35 2.88
CA GLY A 83 -16.23 0.96 1.62
C GLY A 83 -15.05 1.21 0.66
N GLY A 84 -14.10 0.28 0.56
CA GLY A 84 -12.89 0.37 -0.27
C GLY A 84 -11.75 1.19 0.37
N GLN A 85 -11.94 1.68 1.59
CA GLN A 85 -10.89 2.34 2.37
C GLN A 85 -10.37 1.38 3.45
N TRP A 86 -9.11 1.07 3.39
CA TRP A 86 -8.46 0.25 4.40
C TRP A 86 -8.10 1.09 5.61
N ARG A 87 -8.59 0.69 6.77
CA ARG A 87 -8.38 1.36 8.06
C ARG A 87 -7.55 0.47 8.97
N PRO A 88 -6.31 0.80 9.31
CA PRO A 88 -5.57 0.10 10.34
C PRO A 88 -6.32 0.19 11.67
N LEU A 89 -6.34 -0.90 12.43
CA LEU A 89 -6.94 -0.99 13.77
C LEU A 89 -5.86 -1.14 14.82
N SER A 90 -4.85 -1.95 14.53
CA SER A 90 -3.67 -2.11 15.39
C SER A 90 -2.45 -2.48 14.55
N GLY A 91 -1.28 -2.19 15.07
CA GLY A 91 0.00 -2.57 14.50
C GLY A 91 0.96 -3.06 15.57
N THR A 92 1.86 -3.95 15.20
CA THR A 92 2.98 -4.38 16.04
C THR A 92 4.24 -4.44 15.21
N ASP A 93 5.26 -3.71 15.63
CA ASP A 93 6.61 -3.80 15.08
C ASP A 93 7.51 -4.48 16.11
N SER A 94 8.12 -5.59 15.75
CA SER A 94 9.06 -6.32 16.58
C SER A 94 10.38 -6.43 15.85
N SER A 95 11.45 -6.17 16.56
CA SER A 95 12.81 -6.38 16.06
C SER A 95 13.68 -7.03 17.12
N LYS A 96 14.44 -8.02 16.69
CA LYS A 96 15.53 -8.61 17.48
C LYS A 96 16.76 -8.61 16.59
N VAL A 97 17.80 -7.89 17.01
CA VAL A 97 19.08 -7.83 16.31
C VAL A 97 20.15 -8.17 17.32
N LEU A 98 20.81 -9.32 17.14
CA LEU A 98 21.72 -9.91 18.13
C LEU A 98 21.00 -10.07 19.48
N VAL A 99 21.45 -9.32 20.49
CA VAL A 99 20.89 -9.34 21.86
C VAL A 99 19.89 -8.22 22.14
N LYS A 100 19.72 -7.27 21.21
CA LYS A 100 18.78 -6.16 21.36
C LYS A 100 17.43 -6.53 20.80
N SER A 101 16.40 -6.39 21.62
CA SER A 101 15.00 -6.55 21.20
C SER A 101 14.26 -5.24 21.39
N SER A 102 13.27 -5.01 20.51
CA SER A 102 12.35 -3.87 20.62
C SER A 102 10.98 -4.30 20.12
N VAL A 103 9.94 -3.91 20.86
CA VAL A 103 8.53 -4.11 20.47
C VAL A 103 7.78 -2.79 20.60
N LYS A 104 7.11 -2.41 19.53
CA LYS A 104 6.24 -1.24 19.49
C LYS A 104 4.86 -1.67 19.04
N ASN A 105 3.85 -1.19 19.73
CA ASN A 105 2.45 -1.43 19.40
C ASN A 105 1.77 -0.11 19.01
N ALA A 106 0.91 -0.16 18.01
CA ALA A 106 0.06 0.94 17.58
C ALA A 106 -1.41 0.55 17.79
N ALA A 107 -2.21 1.49 18.25
CA ALA A 107 -3.67 1.39 18.33
C ALA A 107 -4.28 2.56 17.56
N TYR A 108 -5.22 2.26 16.66
CA TYR A 108 -5.92 3.24 15.83
C TYR A 108 -7.39 3.25 16.23
N ASP A 109 -7.76 4.20 17.08
CA ASP A 109 -9.13 4.39 17.54
C ASP A 109 -9.87 5.35 16.60
N TRP A 110 -10.57 4.78 15.63
CA TRP A 110 -11.34 5.55 14.64
C TRP A 110 -12.58 6.21 15.24
N SER A 111 -13.11 5.71 16.36
CA SER A 111 -14.25 6.31 17.03
C SER A 111 -13.86 7.61 17.72
N ARG A 112 -12.67 7.66 18.31
CA ARG A 112 -12.07 8.86 18.92
C ARG A 112 -11.25 9.68 17.94
N GLY A 113 -10.97 9.15 16.75
CA GLY A 113 -10.17 9.81 15.72
C GLY A 113 -8.70 9.99 16.10
N VAL A 114 -8.11 9.05 16.85
CA VAL A 114 -6.73 9.15 17.32
C VAL A 114 -5.97 7.83 17.19
N ALA A 115 -4.66 7.93 16.99
CA ALA A 115 -3.72 6.80 17.07
C ALA A 115 -2.74 7.03 18.22
N THR A 116 -2.36 5.95 18.90
CA THR A 116 -1.40 5.93 20.01
C THR A 116 -0.41 4.80 19.87
N TRP A 117 0.76 4.95 20.49
CA TRP A 117 1.82 3.94 20.48
C TRP A 117 2.27 3.62 21.89
N SER A 118 2.66 2.36 22.10
CA SER A 118 3.17 1.83 23.38
C SER A 118 4.33 0.87 23.15
N GLY A 119 4.96 0.42 24.22
CA GLY A 119 6.18 -0.40 24.18
C GLY A 119 7.43 0.45 24.06
N ASP A 120 8.38 0.04 23.25
CA ASP A 120 9.68 0.72 23.10
C ASP A 120 9.58 1.98 22.23
N VAL A 121 8.74 2.92 22.64
CA VAL A 121 8.56 4.22 21.99
C VAL A 121 9.05 5.34 22.90
N LYS A 122 9.60 6.38 22.29
CA LYS A 122 9.93 7.60 23.04
C LYS A 122 8.65 8.28 23.50
N PRO A 123 8.61 8.98 24.65
CA PRO A 123 7.40 9.66 25.13
C PRO A 123 6.78 10.63 24.11
N ASP A 124 7.62 11.38 23.37
CA ASP A 124 7.19 12.30 22.30
C ASP A 124 6.62 11.58 21.05
N ARG A 125 6.66 10.25 21.05
CA ARG A 125 6.15 9.38 19.96
C ARG A 125 4.98 8.49 20.39
N ALA A 126 4.56 8.56 21.63
CA ALA A 126 3.43 7.77 22.13
C ALA A 126 2.08 8.27 21.57
N GLY A 127 2.01 9.49 21.08
CA GLY A 127 0.77 10.12 20.62
C GLY A 127 0.06 10.90 21.73
N PRO A 128 -1.26 11.20 21.61
CA PRO A 128 -2.12 10.83 20.49
C PRO A 128 -1.84 11.62 19.20
N VAL A 129 -2.02 10.96 18.05
CA VAL A 129 -1.98 11.58 16.74
C VAL A 129 -3.38 11.57 16.13
N LYS A 130 -3.85 12.70 15.61
CA LYS A 130 -5.17 12.82 14.99
C LYS A 130 -5.23 12.02 13.68
N LEU A 131 -6.23 11.13 13.59
CA LEU A 131 -6.53 10.36 12.39
C LEU A 131 -7.40 11.15 11.40
N GLN A 132 -7.23 10.83 10.12
CA GLN A 132 -8.05 11.30 9.02
C GLN A 132 -8.41 10.12 8.12
N ALA A 133 -9.49 10.24 7.36
CA ALA A 133 -9.86 9.24 6.37
C ALA A 133 -8.71 9.02 5.38
N GLY A 134 -8.40 7.75 5.09
CA GLY A 134 -7.29 7.36 4.23
C GLY A 134 -5.92 7.22 4.91
N ASP A 135 -5.84 7.43 6.24
CA ASP A 135 -4.61 7.17 7.00
C ASP A 135 -4.26 5.69 7.01
N MET A 136 -2.99 5.42 6.79
CA MET A 136 -2.43 4.05 6.76
C MET A 136 -1.14 3.99 7.58
N ASP A 137 -0.75 2.78 7.97
CA ASP A 137 0.62 2.51 8.41
C ASP A 137 1.53 2.12 7.23
N ALA A 138 2.82 1.99 7.47
CA ALA A 138 3.80 1.72 6.42
C ALA A 138 3.60 0.36 5.74
N LEU A 139 3.18 -0.65 6.50
CA LEU A 139 2.97 -1.99 5.95
C LEU A 139 1.76 -2.00 5.00
N LEU A 140 0.66 -1.35 5.41
CA LEU A 140 -0.57 -1.27 4.62
C LEU A 140 -0.39 -0.46 3.32
N VAL A 141 0.51 0.53 3.32
CA VAL A 141 0.86 1.28 2.10
C VAL A 141 1.41 0.36 1.01
N ASN A 142 2.18 -0.69 1.34
CA ASN A 142 2.69 -1.63 0.33
C ASN A 142 1.55 -2.35 -0.40
N LEU A 143 0.50 -2.73 0.31
CA LEU A 143 -0.69 -3.38 -0.25
C LEU A 143 -1.50 -2.38 -1.10
N ALA A 144 -1.72 -1.16 -0.57
CA ALA A 144 -2.43 -0.09 -1.26
C ALA A 144 -1.71 0.33 -2.56
N LEU A 145 -0.37 0.34 -2.54
CA LEU A 145 0.44 0.70 -3.69
C LEU A 145 0.17 -0.21 -4.90
N VAL A 146 0.07 -1.53 -4.68
CA VAL A 146 -0.25 -2.49 -5.75
C VAL A 146 -1.61 -2.19 -6.34
N ARG A 147 -2.65 -2.07 -5.51
CA ARG A 147 -4.01 -1.74 -5.93
C ARG A 147 -4.06 -0.45 -6.76
N ASP A 148 -3.42 0.59 -6.26
CA ASP A 148 -3.54 1.93 -6.83
C ASP A 148 -2.69 2.09 -8.11
N VAL A 149 -1.52 1.43 -8.21
CA VAL A 149 -0.73 1.36 -9.44
C VAL A 149 -1.52 0.66 -10.56
N LEU A 150 -2.12 -0.48 -10.25
CA LEU A 150 -2.90 -1.25 -11.24
C LEU A 150 -4.18 -0.51 -11.66
N ALA A 151 -4.76 0.27 -10.76
CA ALA A 151 -5.95 1.08 -11.02
C ALA A 151 -5.63 2.47 -11.64
N GLY A 152 -4.35 2.81 -11.85
CA GLY A 152 -3.94 4.12 -12.36
C GLY A 152 -4.29 5.29 -11.45
N LYS A 153 -4.44 5.05 -10.14
CA LYS A 153 -4.81 6.06 -9.15
C LYS A 153 -3.61 6.89 -8.70
N PRO A 154 -3.83 8.09 -8.12
CA PRO A 154 -2.77 8.86 -7.49
C PRO A 154 -2.08 8.08 -6.36
N LEU A 155 -0.75 8.02 -6.37
CA LEU A 155 0.07 7.27 -5.40
C LEU A 155 0.51 8.18 -4.27
N VAL A 156 -0.46 8.71 -3.52
CA VAL A 156 -0.22 9.63 -2.39
C VAL A 156 -0.89 9.07 -1.15
N TYR A 157 -0.10 8.81 -0.12
CA TYR A 157 -0.54 8.16 1.12
C TYR A 157 -0.18 9.02 2.31
N ARG A 158 -1.14 9.24 3.21
CA ARG A 158 -0.87 9.84 4.52
C ARG A 158 -0.52 8.70 5.49
N LEU A 159 0.76 8.62 5.82
CA LEU A 159 1.33 7.62 6.71
C LEU A 159 1.25 8.10 8.15
N VAL A 160 0.62 7.31 9.01
CA VAL A 160 0.51 7.56 10.45
C VAL A 160 1.25 6.44 11.18
N GLU A 161 2.46 6.74 11.60
CA GLU A 161 3.38 5.73 12.13
C GLU A 161 4.30 6.33 13.19
N ASN A 162 4.55 5.57 14.26
CA ASN A 162 5.53 5.89 15.30
C ASN A 162 5.39 7.34 15.82
N GLY A 163 4.14 7.74 16.16
CA GLY A 163 3.78 9.04 16.70
C GLY A 163 3.93 10.22 15.73
N LYS A 164 4.04 9.94 14.43
CA LYS A 164 4.18 10.98 13.39
C LYS A 164 3.24 10.77 12.22
N VAL A 165 2.99 11.88 11.54
CA VAL A 165 2.32 11.90 10.24
C VAL A 165 3.34 12.27 9.18
N LYS A 166 3.34 11.53 8.07
CA LYS A 166 4.14 11.82 6.89
C LYS A 166 3.28 11.65 5.64
N VAL A 167 3.55 12.39 4.60
CA VAL A 167 2.97 12.15 3.29
C VAL A 167 4.00 11.42 2.44
N MET A 168 3.61 10.23 1.95
CA MET A 168 4.40 9.47 0.99
C MET A 168 3.82 9.68 -0.40
N LYS A 169 4.63 10.21 -1.30
CA LYS A 169 4.24 10.41 -2.70
C LYS A 169 5.16 9.57 -3.58
N TYR A 170 4.57 8.60 -4.25
CA TYR A 170 5.29 7.83 -5.27
C TYR A 170 5.05 8.43 -6.65
N THR A 171 6.04 8.30 -7.50
CA THR A 171 5.96 8.64 -8.93
C THR A 171 6.23 7.39 -9.75
N VAL A 172 5.48 7.21 -10.85
CA VAL A 172 5.76 6.15 -11.82
C VAL A 172 7.03 6.53 -12.57
N ALA A 173 8.06 5.68 -12.46
CA ALA A 173 9.36 5.87 -13.11
C ALA A 173 9.47 5.12 -14.45
N GLY A 174 8.42 4.38 -14.84
CA GLY A 174 8.38 3.62 -16.08
C GLY A 174 8.07 2.14 -15.85
N LYS A 175 8.23 1.37 -16.92
CA LYS A 175 8.12 -0.10 -16.89
C LYS A 175 9.50 -0.69 -17.11
N GLU A 176 9.81 -1.76 -16.37
CA GLU A 176 11.04 -2.52 -16.58
C GLU A 176 10.80 -4.02 -16.40
N GLN A 177 11.62 -4.83 -17.03
CA GLN A 177 11.57 -6.28 -16.87
C GLN A 177 12.35 -6.67 -15.60
N ILE A 178 11.72 -7.46 -14.73
CA ILE A 178 12.34 -8.02 -13.53
C ILE A 178 12.15 -9.54 -13.51
N THR A 179 12.95 -10.23 -12.71
CA THR A 179 12.82 -11.68 -12.54
C THR A 179 12.01 -11.97 -11.27
N VAL A 180 10.96 -12.78 -11.39
CA VAL A 180 10.13 -13.26 -10.28
C VAL A 180 10.05 -14.78 -10.36
N GLY A 181 10.50 -15.49 -9.32
CA GLY A 181 10.52 -16.96 -9.32
C GLY A 181 11.26 -17.57 -10.51
N GLY A 182 12.35 -16.95 -10.95
CA GLY A 182 13.13 -17.39 -12.10
C GLY A 182 12.55 -17.01 -13.48
N LYS A 183 11.39 -16.34 -13.54
CA LYS A 183 10.73 -15.96 -14.79
C LYS A 183 10.76 -14.45 -15.00
N PRO A 184 11.01 -13.95 -16.23
CA PRO A 184 10.93 -12.54 -16.55
C PRO A 184 9.47 -12.06 -16.47
N GLN A 185 9.25 -10.91 -15.82
CA GLN A 185 7.95 -10.27 -15.65
C GLN A 185 8.06 -8.77 -15.94
N GLN A 186 7.06 -8.20 -16.62
CA GLN A 186 6.98 -6.77 -16.82
C GLN A 186 6.42 -6.11 -15.55
N ALA A 187 7.16 -5.17 -14.99
CA ALA A 187 6.76 -4.46 -13.77
C ALA A 187 6.64 -2.96 -14.00
N THR A 188 5.69 -2.33 -13.33
CA THR A 188 5.62 -0.87 -13.19
C THR A 188 6.50 -0.47 -12.01
N LYS A 189 7.53 0.31 -12.28
CA LYS A 189 8.45 0.85 -11.26
C LYS A 189 7.91 2.15 -10.72
N VAL A 190 7.84 2.25 -9.40
CA VAL A 190 7.43 3.46 -8.68
C VAL A 190 8.46 3.84 -7.64
N VAL A 191 8.64 5.14 -7.43
CA VAL A 191 9.69 5.68 -6.58
C VAL A 191 9.12 6.73 -5.64
N ASN A 192 9.43 6.61 -4.35
CA ASN A 192 9.27 7.65 -3.35
C ASN A 192 10.65 8.10 -2.87
N THR A 193 10.89 9.40 -2.86
CA THR A 193 12.13 10.00 -2.31
C THR A 193 11.76 10.98 -1.21
N ASN A 194 12.38 10.84 -0.06
CA ASN A 194 12.23 11.72 1.09
C ASN A 194 13.59 12.00 1.73
N GLY A 195 14.18 13.12 1.34
CA GLY A 195 15.56 13.45 1.70
C GLY A 195 16.54 12.40 1.17
N GLU A 196 17.35 11.85 2.03
CA GLU A 196 18.35 10.82 1.70
C GLU A 196 17.77 9.41 1.60
N ARG A 197 16.47 9.24 1.88
CA ARG A 197 15.79 7.94 1.80
C ARG A 197 15.00 7.82 0.50
N GLN A 198 15.15 6.67 -0.14
CA GLN A 198 14.40 6.32 -1.32
C GLN A 198 13.76 4.95 -1.14
N THR A 199 12.48 4.83 -1.46
CA THR A 199 11.78 3.55 -1.56
C THR A 199 11.35 3.35 -3.01
N ILE A 200 11.80 2.25 -3.59
CA ILE A 200 11.47 1.85 -4.95
C ILE A 200 10.67 0.56 -4.86
N ALA A 201 9.53 0.50 -5.55
CA ALA A 201 8.73 -0.70 -5.65
C ALA A 201 8.47 -1.06 -7.11
N TRP A 202 8.41 -2.36 -7.39
CA TRP A 202 8.07 -2.91 -8.69
C TRP A 202 6.77 -3.69 -8.55
N VAL A 203 5.74 -3.23 -9.24
CA VAL A 203 4.40 -3.82 -9.24
C VAL A 203 4.21 -4.60 -10.52
N VAL A 204 3.91 -5.89 -10.39
CA VAL A 204 3.59 -6.81 -11.49
C VAL A 204 2.10 -7.09 -11.45
N GLU A 205 1.45 -7.06 -12.62
CA GLU A 205 0.03 -7.39 -12.75
C GLU A 205 -0.25 -8.83 -12.28
N GLY A 206 -1.36 -9.03 -11.54
CA GLY A 206 -1.74 -10.31 -10.98
C GLY A 206 -1.01 -10.68 -9.68
N MET A 207 -0.07 -9.87 -9.19
CA MET A 207 0.57 -10.09 -7.89
C MET A 207 -0.10 -9.25 -6.80
N PRO A 208 -0.38 -9.83 -5.62
CA PRO A 208 -1.03 -9.10 -4.52
C PRO A 208 -0.07 -8.19 -3.73
N VAL A 209 1.22 -8.32 -3.97
CA VAL A 209 2.30 -7.57 -3.31
C VAL A 209 3.29 -7.04 -4.33
N PRO A 210 4.09 -5.99 -4.02
CA PRO A 210 5.19 -5.59 -4.89
C PRO A 210 6.16 -6.75 -5.10
N ALA A 211 6.49 -7.04 -6.35
CA ALA A 211 7.43 -8.10 -6.71
C ALA A 211 8.86 -7.83 -6.22
N ARG A 212 9.18 -6.54 -6.05
CA ARG A 212 10.42 -6.10 -5.41
C ARG A 212 10.17 -4.81 -4.63
N ILE A 213 10.82 -4.68 -3.47
CA ILE A 213 10.90 -3.45 -2.69
C ILE A 213 12.37 -3.20 -2.36
N LEU A 214 12.88 -2.06 -2.77
CA LEU A 214 14.24 -1.62 -2.48
C LEU A 214 14.18 -0.33 -1.66
N GLN A 215 14.79 -0.35 -0.49
CA GLN A 215 15.00 0.85 0.32
C GLN A 215 16.47 1.23 0.29
N ARG A 216 16.72 2.50 -0.04
CA ARG A 216 18.03 3.12 -0.03
C ARG A 216 18.10 4.18 1.06
N GLU A 217 19.24 4.28 1.69
CA GLU A 217 19.57 5.35 2.62
C GLU A 217 20.97 5.87 2.30
N LYS A 218 21.07 7.17 2.09
CA LYS A 218 22.33 7.84 1.71
C LYS A 218 23.02 7.20 0.49
N GLY A 219 22.22 6.79 -0.49
CA GLY A 219 22.70 6.16 -1.73
C GLY A 219 23.05 4.67 -1.63
N SER A 220 23.04 4.08 -0.42
CA SER A 220 23.31 2.65 -0.21
C SER A 220 22.02 1.86 -0.04
N ASP A 221 22.03 0.61 -0.52
CA ASP A 221 20.89 -0.32 -0.37
C ASP A 221 20.81 -0.79 1.09
N ALA A 222 19.78 -0.33 1.80
CA ALA A 222 19.54 -0.70 3.20
C ALA A 222 18.72 -1.99 3.31
N MET A 223 17.72 -2.17 2.42
CA MET A 223 16.90 -3.37 2.35
C MET A 223 16.47 -3.62 0.89
N ASP A 224 16.58 -4.86 0.42
CA ASP A 224 16.08 -5.32 -0.88
C ASP A 224 15.27 -6.59 -0.67
N LEU A 225 13.99 -6.56 -0.98
CA LEU A 225 13.07 -7.69 -0.94
C LEU A 225 12.67 -8.07 -2.36
N ARG A 226 12.88 -9.32 -2.76
CA ARG A 226 12.55 -9.86 -4.08
C ARG A 226 11.68 -11.09 -3.93
N VAL A 227 10.50 -11.09 -4.54
CA VAL A 227 9.58 -12.23 -4.48
C VAL A 227 10.18 -13.45 -5.18
N ASN A 228 10.15 -14.58 -4.46
CA ASN A 228 10.47 -15.90 -5.00
C ASN A 228 9.20 -16.65 -5.42
N SER A 229 8.14 -16.60 -4.60
CA SER A 229 6.89 -17.28 -4.86
C SER A 229 5.72 -16.56 -4.20
N VAL A 230 4.52 -16.74 -4.76
CA VAL A 230 3.23 -16.33 -4.20
C VAL A 230 2.29 -17.53 -4.26
N ARG A 231 1.56 -17.79 -3.21
CA ARG A 231 0.54 -18.84 -3.09
C ARG A 231 -0.64 -18.40 -2.24
#